data_1d36cca7ccc4d7c18b0cd2cc732dbadb
#
_entry.id   1d36cca7ccc4d7c18b0cd2cc732dbadb
#
_cell.length_a   1.000
_cell.length_b   1.000
_cell.length_c   1.000
_cell.angle_alpha   90.00
_cell.angle_beta   90.00
_cell.angle_gamma   90.00
#
_symmetry.space_group_name_H-M   'P 1'
#
loop_
_entity.id
_entity.type
_entity.pdbx_description
1 polymer ?
#
loop_
_entity_poly.entity_id
_entity_poly.type
_entity_poly.pdbx_seq_one_letter_code
_entity_poly.pdbx_strand_id
1 'polypeptide(L)'
;MATGDHGDAGGAWPTEIRLHKDRRALTVAFDTGETFTLPAEYLRVKSPSAEVQGHAPDERKTVPGKRYVQILEVQPVGNYAARLVFDDMHSTGISSWDYFSELGRNREAYWQGYLDELAAQGLSREASRR
;
A
#
# COMPACT_ATOMS: atom_id res chain seq x y z
N MET A 1 -27.42 -0.25 -13.09
CA MET A 1 -26.89 -0.42 -12.55
C MET A 1 -26.31 -0.55 -12.66
N ALA A 2 -26.15 -0.46 -12.94
CA ALA A 2 -25.51 -0.62 -12.73
C ALA A 2 -24.89 -0.64 -12.64
N THR A 3 -24.90 -0.55 -12.68
CA THR A 3 -24.29 -0.66 -12.30
C THR A 3 -23.52 -0.78 -12.39
N GLY A 4 -23.47 -0.58 -12.56
CA GLY A 4 -22.47 -0.69 -12.27
C GLY A 4 -21.50 -1.46 -12.34
N ASP A 5 -21.22 -1.57 -12.84
CA ASP A 5 -20.57 -2.26 -12.74
C ASP A 5 -19.27 -2.35 -12.21
N HIS A 6 -18.58 -1.40 -12.05
CA HIS A 6 -17.43 -1.56 -11.21
C HIS A 6 -17.79 -2.45 -10.03
N GLY A 7 -18.97 -2.38 -9.64
CA GLY A 7 -19.42 -3.15 -8.54
C GLY A 7 -19.44 -4.60 -8.75
N ASP A 8 -19.36 -5.00 -9.98
CA ASP A 8 -19.40 -6.29 -10.21
C ASP A 8 -18.42 -7.07 -9.60
N ALA A 9 -17.28 -6.76 -9.64
CA ALA A 9 -16.26 -7.51 -9.08
C ALA A 9 -16.19 -7.30 -7.60
N GLY A 10 -17.18 -6.75 -7.04
CA GLY A 10 -17.18 -6.46 -5.64
C GLY A 10 -16.23 -5.35 -5.34
N GLY A 11 -15.80 -4.68 -6.34
CA GLY A 11 -14.81 -3.65 -6.15
C GLY A 11 -15.36 -2.42 -5.50
N ALA A 12 -14.64 -1.88 -4.57
CA ALA A 12 -14.94 -0.59 -3.99
C ALA A 12 -14.43 0.49 -4.93
N TRP A 13 -15.08 1.63 -4.94
CA TRP A 13 -14.69 2.74 -5.79
C TRP A 13 -14.32 3.92 -4.89
N PRO A 14 -13.15 4.51 -5.05
CA PRO A 14 -12.72 5.58 -4.16
C PRO A 14 -13.51 6.85 -4.39
N THR A 15 -13.94 7.47 -3.31
CA THR A 15 -14.59 8.78 -3.35
C THR A 15 -13.63 9.86 -2.92
N GLU A 16 -12.54 9.50 -2.23
CA GLU A 16 -11.53 10.45 -1.83
C GLU A 16 -10.19 9.77 -1.66
N ILE A 17 -9.13 10.37 -2.13
CA ILE A 17 -7.77 9.93 -1.87
C ILE A 17 -7.02 11.17 -1.41
N ARG A 18 -6.53 11.14 -0.16
CA ARG A 18 -5.91 12.32 0.42
C ARG A 18 -4.56 12.00 1.03
N LEU A 19 -3.51 12.60 0.51
CA LEU A 19 -2.18 12.49 1.08
C LEU A 19 -2.07 13.46 2.24
N HIS A 20 -1.66 12.96 3.41
CA HIS A 20 -1.54 13.79 4.59
C HIS A 20 -0.38 14.77 4.45
N LYS A 21 -0.43 15.89 5.16
CA LYS A 21 0.58 16.92 5.06
C LYS A 21 1.96 16.44 5.40
N ASP A 22 2.11 15.54 6.36
CA ASP A 22 3.40 15.02 6.73
C ASP A 22 3.88 13.93 5.75
N ARG A 23 3.04 13.59 4.76
CA ARG A 23 3.36 12.61 3.71
C ARG A 23 3.60 11.21 4.25
N ARG A 24 3.16 10.94 5.44
CA ARG A 24 3.40 9.65 6.09
C ARG A 24 2.14 8.79 6.19
N ALA A 25 1.06 9.25 5.61
CA ALA A 25 -0.18 8.48 5.55
C ALA A 25 -1.02 8.91 4.37
N LEU A 26 -1.85 8.00 3.91
CA LEU A 26 -2.78 8.24 2.82
C LEU A 26 -4.17 7.83 3.30
N THR A 27 -5.16 8.69 3.17
CA THR A 27 -6.54 8.36 3.50
C THR A 27 -7.28 8.03 2.22
N VAL A 28 -7.94 6.89 2.18
CA VAL A 28 -8.74 6.49 1.03
C VAL A 28 -10.14 6.18 1.52
N ALA A 29 -11.12 6.90 0.99
CA ALA A 29 -12.53 6.66 1.31
C ALA A 29 -13.18 6.02 0.10
N PHE A 30 -14.07 5.09 0.34
CA PHE A 30 -14.73 4.34 -0.72
C PHE A 30 -16.23 4.54 -0.70
N ASP A 31 -16.86 4.26 -1.82
CA ASP A 31 -18.31 4.43 -1.95
C ASP A 31 -19.08 3.38 -1.11
N THR A 32 -18.40 2.44 -0.52
CA THR A 32 -19.02 1.49 0.41
C THR A 32 -19.24 2.13 1.78
N GLY A 33 -18.71 3.33 1.98
CA GLY A 33 -18.75 3.99 3.29
C GLY A 33 -17.50 3.73 4.11
N GLU A 34 -16.61 2.86 3.64
CA GLU A 34 -15.39 2.56 4.38
C GLU A 34 -14.34 3.64 4.12
N THR A 35 -13.60 3.98 5.14
CA THR A 35 -12.50 4.93 5.03
C THR A 35 -11.31 4.36 5.76
N PHE A 36 -10.17 4.35 5.11
CA PHE A 36 -8.95 3.81 5.69
C PHE A 36 -7.84 4.85 5.68
N THR A 37 -7.09 4.93 6.78
CA THR A 37 -5.88 5.74 6.81
C THR A 37 -4.72 4.77 6.85
N LEU A 38 -3.93 4.76 5.79
CA LEU A 38 -2.87 3.78 5.59
C LEU A 38 -1.51 4.44 5.75
N PRO A 39 -0.68 3.97 6.68
CA PRO A 39 0.65 4.57 6.87
C PRO A 39 1.53 4.37 5.63
N ALA A 40 2.38 5.33 5.36
CA ALA A 40 3.31 5.24 4.22
C ALA A 40 4.19 4.00 4.32
N GLU A 41 4.67 3.69 5.50
CA GLU A 41 5.51 2.50 5.70
C GLU A 41 4.76 1.23 5.29
N TYR A 42 3.52 1.11 5.71
CA TYR A 42 2.69 -0.05 5.38
C TYR A 42 2.50 -0.15 3.86
N LEU A 43 2.19 0.96 3.22
CA LEU A 43 2.01 0.98 1.78
C LEU A 43 3.30 0.65 1.04
N ARG A 44 4.43 1.08 1.57
CA ARG A 44 5.73 0.82 0.95
C ARG A 44 6.10 -0.66 1.02
N VAL A 45 5.95 -1.28 2.19
CA VAL A 45 6.34 -2.66 2.37
C VAL A 45 5.35 -3.63 1.73
N LYS A 46 4.16 -3.18 1.42
CA LYS A 46 3.15 -3.99 0.74
C LYS A 46 2.97 -3.57 -0.72
N SER A 47 3.94 -2.84 -1.26
CA SER A 47 3.88 -2.40 -2.65
C SER A 47 3.75 -3.61 -3.57
N PRO A 48 2.94 -3.55 -4.60
CA PRO A 48 2.78 -4.67 -5.52
C PRO A 48 3.89 -4.78 -6.56
N SER A 49 4.98 -4.04 -6.39
CA SER A 49 6.09 -4.09 -7.35
C SER A 49 6.85 -5.40 -7.25
N ALA A 50 7.60 -5.71 -8.28
CA ALA A 50 8.41 -6.92 -8.30
C ALA A 50 9.47 -6.92 -7.20
N GLU A 51 9.88 -5.74 -6.75
CA GLU A 51 10.85 -5.65 -5.67
C GLU A 51 10.31 -6.34 -4.41
N VAL A 52 9.04 -6.20 -4.15
CA VAL A 52 8.42 -6.76 -2.97
C VAL A 52 7.84 -8.13 -3.24
N GLN A 53 7.11 -8.27 -4.34
CA GLN A 53 6.38 -9.50 -4.61
C GLN A 53 7.23 -10.61 -5.23
N GLY A 54 8.33 -10.25 -5.90
CA GLY A 54 9.13 -11.23 -6.61
C GLY A 54 8.45 -11.70 -7.88
N HIS A 55 8.96 -12.77 -8.46
CA HIS A 55 8.40 -13.30 -9.69
C HIS A 55 7.58 -14.57 -9.41
N ALA A 56 7.62 -15.08 -8.20
CA ALA A 56 6.85 -16.24 -7.78
C ALA A 56 6.43 -16.02 -6.33
N PRO A 57 5.38 -16.66 -5.88
CA PRO A 57 4.90 -16.42 -4.50
C PRO A 57 5.97 -16.64 -3.42
N ASP A 58 6.87 -17.60 -3.61
CA ASP A 58 7.89 -17.85 -2.63
C ASP A 58 9.07 -16.91 -2.74
N GLU A 59 9.02 -15.96 -3.69
CA GLU A 59 10.09 -14.98 -3.86
C GLU A 59 9.74 -13.65 -3.22
N ARG A 60 8.62 -13.59 -2.51
CA ARG A 60 8.24 -12.34 -1.87
C ARG A 60 9.30 -11.92 -0.87
N LYS A 61 9.67 -10.66 -0.90
CA LYS A 61 10.71 -10.15 -0.04
C LYS A 61 10.16 -9.32 1.08
N THR A 62 10.79 -9.43 2.25
CA THR A 62 10.50 -8.57 3.37
C THR A 62 11.40 -7.34 3.25
N VAL A 63 10.81 -6.17 3.19
CA VAL A 63 11.54 -4.93 2.95
C VAL A 63 11.76 -4.19 4.27
N PRO A 64 13.00 -4.13 4.76
CA PRO A 64 13.28 -3.48 6.04
C PRO A 64 13.59 -1.99 5.88
N GLY A 65 13.72 -1.31 7.00
CA GLY A 65 14.28 0.05 6.99
C GLY A 65 13.37 1.15 6.49
N LYS A 66 12.06 0.94 6.49
CA LYS A 66 11.13 1.91 5.88
C LYS A 66 10.30 2.71 6.89
N ARG A 67 10.69 2.69 8.15
CA ARG A 67 9.88 3.31 9.19
C ARG A 67 9.53 4.77 8.92
N TYR A 68 10.44 5.52 8.32
CA TYR A 68 10.25 6.95 8.11
C TYR A 68 10.01 7.34 6.65
N VAL A 69 9.67 6.37 5.82
CA VAL A 69 9.44 6.66 4.40
C VAL A 69 8.23 7.59 4.24
N GLN A 70 8.30 8.46 3.24
CA GLN A 70 7.22 9.39 2.95
C GLN A 70 6.73 9.19 1.53
N ILE A 71 5.46 9.51 1.29
CA ILE A 71 4.88 9.47 -0.05
C ILE A 71 5.05 10.86 -0.64
N LEU A 72 5.75 10.95 -1.74
CA LEU A 72 5.98 12.24 -2.40
C LEU A 72 4.83 12.60 -3.32
N GLU A 73 4.22 11.60 -3.94
CA GLU A 73 3.20 11.86 -4.94
C GLU A 73 2.27 10.67 -5.12
N VAL A 74 1.03 10.95 -5.46
CA VAL A 74 0.04 9.94 -5.82
C VAL A 74 -0.32 10.19 -7.28
N GLN A 75 0.00 9.26 -8.15
CA GLN A 75 -0.23 9.41 -9.59
C GLN A 75 -1.36 8.52 -10.04
N PRO A 76 -2.43 9.05 -10.59
CA PRO A 76 -3.52 8.20 -11.08
C PRO A 76 -3.05 7.36 -12.26
N VAL A 77 -3.55 6.13 -12.35
CA VAL A 77 -3.26 5.26 -13.46
C VAL A 77 -4.59 4.83 -14.04
N GLY A 78 -4.95 5.38 -15.18
CA GLY A 78 -6.27 5.18 -15.74
C GLY A 78 -7.31 5.61 -14.73
N ASN A 79 -8.41 4.90 -14.65
CA ASN A 79 -9.42 5.16 -13.64
C ASN A 79 -9.53 3.98 -12.69
N TYR A 80 -8.52 3.12 -12.61
CA TYR A 80 -8.60 1.90 -11.83
C TYR A 80 -7.52 1.73 -10.75
N ALA A 81 -6.56 2.64 -10.71
CA ALA A 81 -5.40 2.42 -9.84
C ALA A 81 -4.63 3.71 -9.59
N ALA A 82 -3.68 3.65 -8.69
CA ALA A 82 -2.75 4.76 -8.46
C ALA A 82 -1.36 4.21 -8.26
N ARG A 83 -0.36 4.98 -8.68
CA ARG A 83 1.04 4.69 -8.40
C ARG A 83 1.49 5.63 -7.30
N LEU A 84 2.15 5.10 -6.29
CA LEU A 84 2.68 5.93 -5.20
C LEU A 84 4.17 6.10 -5.43
N VAL A 85 4.64 7.34 -5.32
CA VAL A 85 6.05 7.67 -5.44
C VAL A 85 6.56 7.93 -4.04
N PHE A 86 7.53 7.16 -3.59
CA PHE A 86 8.08 7.26 -2.24
C PHE A 86 9.41 8.00 -2.24
N ASP A 87 9.80 8.55 -1.10
CA ASP A 87 11.03 9.33 -1.00
C ASP A 87 12.30 8.47 -1.02
N ASP A 88 12.16 7.16 -1.06
CA ASP A 88 13.29 6.26 -1.22
C ASP A 88 13.46 5.86 -2.69
N MET A 89 12.85 6.61 -3.59
CA MET A 89 12.93 6.42 -5.04
C MET A 89 12.14 5.22 -5.57
N HIS A 90 11.35 4.58 -4.73
CA HIS A 90 10.51 3.47 -5.18
C HIS A 90 9.22 4.03 -5.78
N SER A 91 8.94 3.71 -7.01
CA SER A 91 7.75 4.23 -7.67
C SER A 91 7.12 3.26 -8.66
N THR A 92 7.50 2.00 -8.61
CA THR A 92 7.03 1.07 -9.63
C THR A 92 5.74 0.33 -9.29
N GLY A 93 5.28 0.41 -8.07
CA GLY A 93 4.07 -0.30 -7.68
C GLY A 93 2.83 0.42 -8.15
N ILE A 94 1.92 -0.30 -8.77
CA ILE A 94 0.62 0.23 -9.17
C ILE A 94 -0.41 -0.50 -8.34
N SER A 95 -1.13 0.24 -7.50
CA SER A 95 -2.12 -0.35 -6.60
C SER A 95 -3.50 -0.09 -7.12
N SER A 96 -4.25 -1.14 -7.41
CA SER A 96 -5.63 -1.01 -7.84
C SER A 96 -6.49 -0.56 -6.66
N TRP A 97 -7.70 -0.09 -6.94
CA TRP A 97 -8.62 0.30 -5.88
C TRP A 97 -8.95 -0.90 -5.00
N ASP A 98 -9.05 -2.09 -5.58
CA ASP A 98 -9.30 -3.31 -4.82
C ASP A 98 -8.15 -3.61 -3.88
N TYR A 99 -6.92 -3.37 -4.31
CA TYR A 99 -5.75 -3.62 -3.48
C TYR A 99 -5.72 -2.66 -2.28
N PHE A 100 -6.05 -1.37 -2.51
CA PHE A 100 -6.15 -0.44 -1.39
C PHE A 100 -7.21 -0.88 -0.38
N SER A 101 -8.33 -1.38 -0.89
CA SER A 101 -9.40 -1.85 -0.02
C SER A 101 -8.94 -3.08 0.78
N GLU A 102 -8.25 -4.00 0.11
CA GLU A 102 -7.71 -5.19 0.75
C GLU A 102 -6.72 -4.81 1.85
N LEU A 103 -5.83 -3.88 1.57
CA LEU A 103 -4.86 -3.42 2.55
C LEU A 103 -5.55 -2.78 3.75
N GLY A 104 -6.60 -2.01 3.51
CA GLY A 104 -7.33 -1.37 4.58
C GLY A 104 -8.06 -2.35 5.47
N ARG A 105 -8.74 -3.31 4.86
CA ARG A 105 -9.52 -4.27 5.62
C ARG A 105 -8.67 -5.25 6.41
N ASN A 106 -7.47 -5.53 5.93
CA ASN A 106 -6.60 -6.52 6.55
C ASN A 106 -5.40 -5.89 7.24
N ARG A 107 -5.49 -4.61 7.55
CA ARG A 107 -4.33 -3.86 8.04
C ARG A 107 -3.68 -4.51 9.25
N GLU A 108 -4.46 -4.87 10.24
CA GLU A 108 -3.90 -5.45 11.45
C GLU A 108 -3.18 -6.76 11.18
N ALA A 109 -3.82 -7.65 10.45
CA ALA A 109 -3.23 -8.95 10.16
C ALA A 109 -2.00 -8.82 9.28
N TYR A 110 -2.07 -8.00 8.25
CA TYR A 110 -0.96 -7.84 7.32
C TYR A 110 0.22 -7.15 8.00
N TRP A 111 -0.06 -6.17 8.86
CA TRP A 111 1.01 -5.47 9.57
C TRP A 111 1.70 -6.41 10.56
N GLN A 112 0.92 -7.20 11.30
CA GLN A 112 1.51 -8.14 12.25
C GLN A 112 2.34 -9.19 11.50
N GLY A 113 1.85 -9.66 10.36
CA GLY A 113 2.61 -10.60 9.54
C GLY A 113 3.95 -10.01 9.10
N TYR A 114 3.95 -8.74 8.73
CA TYR A 114 5.19 -8.05 8.34
C TYR A 114 6.16 -7.98 9.52
N LEU A 115 5.67 -7.62 10.70
CA LEU A 115 6.53 -7.55 11.89
C LEU A 115 7.10 -8.92 12.22
N ASP A 116 6.30 -9.96 12.07
CA ASP A 116 6.76 -11.33 12.32
C ASP A 116 7.85 -11.74 11.34
N GLU A 117 7.71 -11.33 10.08
CA GLU A 117 8.71 -11.63 9.06
C GLU A 117 10.02 -10.91 9.36
N LEU A 118 9.95 -9.66 9.80
CA LEU A 118 11.15 -8.92 10.16
C LEU A 118 11.87 -9.66 11.31
N ALA A 119 11.13 -10.05 12.31
CA ALA A 119 11.72 -10.73 13.45
C ALA A 119 12.36 -12.06 13.05
N ALA A 120 11.66 -12.83 12.21
CA ALA A 120 12.16 -14.12 11.77
C ALA A 120 13.45 -14.00 10.96
N GLN A 121 13.64 -12.88 10.29
CA GLN A 121 14.80 -12.67 9.44
C GLN A 121 15.87 -11.80 10.08
N GLY A 122 15.67 -11.38 11.33
CA GLY A 122 16.63 -10.52 12.02
C GLY A 122 16.70 -9.13 11.42
N LEU A 123 15.62 -8.67 10.79
CA LEU A 123 15.58 -7.36 10.17
C LEU A 123 14.83 -6.35 11.03
N SER A 124 14.92 -5.09 10.71
CA SER A 124 14.34 -4.02 11.50
C SER A 124 13.62 -3.02 10.61
N ARG A 125 12.65 -2.32 11.18
CA ARG A 125 11.98 -1.21 10.51
C ARG A 125 12.92 0.01 10.41
N GLU A 126 13.92 0.08 11.27
CA GLU A 126 14.83 1.22 11.28
C GLU A 126 15.79 1.14 10.12
N ALA A 127 16.07 2.27 9.51
CA ALA A 127 17.02 2.32 8.42
C ALA A 127 18.41 1.99 8.94
N SER A 128 19.18 1.32 8.09
CA SER A 128 20.51 0.96 8.48
C SER A 128 21.36 2.21 8.64
N ARG A 129 22.24 2.24 9.62
CA ARG A 129 23.08 3.36 9.78
C ARG A 129 24.39 3.05 9.18
N ARG A 130 24.94 3.96 8.48
CA ARG A 130 26.21 3.65 7.88
C ARG A 130 26.99 4.83 7.69
#